data_9667071bf91b8db09ef6cbbcbe1a65c3
#
_entry.id   9667071bf91b8db09ef6cbbcbe1a65c3
#
_cell.length_a   1.000
_cell.length_b   1.000
_cell.length_c   1.000
_cell.angle_alpha   90.00
_cell.angle_beta   90.00
_cell.angle_gamma   90.00
#
_symmetry.space_group_name_H-M   'P 1'
#
loop_
_entity.id
_entity.type
_entity.pdbx_description
1 polymer ?
#
loop_
_entity_poly.entity_id
_entity_poly.type
_entity_poly.pdbx_seq_one_letter_code
_entity_poly.pdbx_strand_id
1 'polypeptide(L)'
;MKKGVSITALTMYVVVLTVIIGIIVAFNVNILGDTNNFVKTTKMYEEYSKFNMFFLQALGENPTLEVISDDVILIYTSTSTSMVEYDSVNNTIRYTTTQNSIPICENVEGLEFAAVGNTLRVNMELKVGEMTYSPRVVYYAVGGWAQ
;
A
#
# COMPACT_ATOMS: atom_id res chain seq x y z
N MET A 1 3.85 -22.40 65.77
CA MET A 1 2.48 -22.00 65.39
C MET A 1 2.46 -21.72 63.89
N LYS A 2 1.83 -22.58 63.08
CA LYS A 2 1.59 -22.31 61.67
C LYS A 2 0.45 -21.32 61.58
N LYS A 3 0.72 -20.07 61.18
CA LYS A 3 -0.32 -19.08 60.90
C LYS A 3 -1.03 -19.53 59.62
N GLY A 4 -2.26 -20.03 59.75
CA GLY A 4 -3.10 -20.32 58.60
C GLY A 4 -3.43 -19.04 57.86
N VAL A 5 -3.29 -19.05 56.54
CA VAL A 5 -3.75 -17.94 55.69
C VAL A 5 -5.26 -17.85 55.82
N SER A 6 -5.78 -16.68 56.19
CA SER A 6 -7.23 -16.46 56.30
C SER A 6 -7.87 -16.65 54.91
N ILE A 7 -9.01 -17.33 54.89
CA ILE A 7 -9.81 -17.53 53.66
C ILE A 7 -10.08 -16.16 53.00
N THR A 8 -10.31 -15.14 53.79
CA THR A 8 -10.51 -13.76 53.29
C THR A 8 -9.27 -13.20 52.58
N ALA A 9 -8.07 -13.50 53.08
CA ALA A 9 -6.84 -13.09 52.42
C ALA A 9 -6.62 -13.84 51.13
N LEU A 10 -6.99 -15.13 51.05
CA LEU A 10 -6.89 -15.93 49.84
C LEU A 10 -7.86 -15.43 48.76
N THR A 11 -9.12 -15.14 49.11
CA THR A 11 -10.11 -14.58 48.18
C THR A 11 -9.68 -13.22 47.64
N MET A 12 -9.17 -12.33 48.47
CA MET A 12 -8.61 -11.05 48.04
C MET A 12 -7.47 -11.24 47.07
N TYR A 13 -6.57 -12.20 47.31
CA TYR A 13 -5.46 -12.48 46.41
C TYR A 13 -5.93 -12.95 45.01
N VAL A 14 -6.92 -13.86 44.98
CA VAL A 14 -7.50 -14.34 43.74
C VAL A 14 -8.17 -13.22 42.95
N VAL A 15 -8.93 -12.36 43.62
CA VAL A 15 -9.59 -11.21 42.95
C VAL A 15 -8.54 -10.27 42.33
N VAL A 16 -7.53 -9.89 43.10
CA VAL A 16 -6.46 -9.00 42.63
C VAL A 16 -5.71 -9.63 41.45
N LEU A 17 -5.39 -10.92 41.53
CA LEU A 17 -4.72 -11.64 40.45
C LEU A 17 -5.57 -11.67 39.17
N THR A 18 -6.89 -11.91 39.29
CA THR A 18 -7.81 -11.91 38.15
C THR A 18 -7.87 -10.55 37.47
N VAL A 19 -7.90 -9.46 38.26
CA VAL A 19 -7.89 -8.09 37.70
C VAL A 19 -6.57 -7.81 36.97
N ILE A 20 -5.43 -8.19 37.55
CA ILE A 20 -4.12 -8.01 36.89
C ILE A 20 -4.03 -8.76 35.59
N ILE A 21 -4.46 -10.02 35.58
CA ILE A 21 -4.49 -10.84 34.34
C ILE A 21 -5.40 -10.18 33.29
N GLY A 22 -6.58 -9.71 33.69
CA GLY A 22 -7.50 -8.99 32.79
C GLY A 22 -6.87 -7.76 32.15
N ILE A 23 -6.16 -6.96 32.95
CA ILE A 23 -5.43 -5.78 32.41
C ILE A 23 -4.34 -6.18 31.43
N ILE A 24 -3.54 -7.20 31.77
CA ILE A 24 -2.46 -7.69 30.88
C ILE A 24 -3.03 -8.19 29.55
N VAL A 25 -4.12 -8.97 29.58
CA VAL A 25 -4.77 -9.47 28.37
C VAL A 25 -5.31 -8.32 27.51
N ALA A 26 -6.02 -7.36 28.11
CA ALA A 26 -6.55 -6.20 27.40
C ALA A 26 -5.44 -5.37 26.75
N PHE A 27 -4.32 -5.18 27.47
CA PHE A 27 -3.17 -4.45 26.97
C PHE A 27 -2.50 -5.16 25.78
N ASN A 28 -2.32 -6.48 25.87
CA ASN A 28 -1.75 -7.27 24.77
C ASN A 28 -2.64 -7.25 23.53
N VAL A 29 -3.96 -7.36 23.67
CA VAL A 29 -4.89 -7.31 22.53
C VAL A 29 -4.81 -5.96 21.81
N ASN A 30 -4.73 -4.85 22.53
CA ASN A 30 -4.59 -3.52 21.94
C ASN A 30 -3.25 -3.36 21.21
N ILE A 31 -2.14 -3.77 21.81
CA ILE A 31 -0.81 -3.71 21.16
C ILE A 31 -0.77 -4.54 19.88
N LEU A 32 -1.33 -5.74 19.90
CA LEU A 32 -1.37 -6.61 18.72
C LEU A 32 -2.21 -6.00 17.60
N GLY A 33 -3.33 -5.35 17.94
CA GLY A 33 -4.16 -4.62 16.98
C GLY A 33 -3.41 -3.46 16.33
N ASP A 34 -2.77 -2.62 17.13
CA ASP A 34 -2.00 -1.46 16.64
C ASP A 34 -0.81 -1.90 15.79
N THR A 35 -0.09 -2.95 16.20
CA THR A 35 1.03 -3.51 15.44
C THR A 35 0.58 -4.04 14.09
N ASN A 36 -0.54 -4.74 14.03
CA ASN A 36 -1.08 -5.25 12.77
C ASN A 36 -1.49 -4.11 11.82
N ASN A 37 -2.12 -3.07 12.32
CA ASN A 37 -2.46 -1.88 11.54
C ASN A 37 -1.22 -1.16 11.04
N PHE A 38 -0.19 -1.03 11.88
CA PHE A 38 1.09 -0.45 11.49
C PHE A 38 1.76 -1.24 10.35
N VAL A 39 1.79 -2.57 10.44
CA VAL A 39 2.35 -3.43 9.38
C VAL A 39 1.59 -3.26 8.07
N LYS A 40 0.25 -3.23 8.09
CA LYS A 40 -0.56 -3.01 6.89
C LYS A 40 -0.29 -1.64 6.26
N THR A 41 -0.23 -0.59 7.07
CA THR A 41 0.07 0.76 6.61
C THR A 41 1.46 0.84 5.99
N THR A 42 2.46 0.27 6.64
CA THR A 42 3.83 0.22 6.12
C THR A 42 3.88 -0.49 4.77
N LYS A 43 3.19 -1.63 4.63
CA LYS A 43 3.11 -2.36 3.35
C LYS A 43 2.52 -1.49 2.23
N MET A 44 1.45 -0.75 2.48
CA MET A 44 0.86 0.16 1.48
C MET A 44 1.83 1.28 1.07
N TYR A 45 2.56 1.87 2.02
CA TYR A 45 3.60 2.86 1.71
C TYR A 45 4.76 2.28 0.91
N GLU A 46 5.18 1.06 1.20
CA GLU A 46 6.21 0.35 0.45
C GLU A 46 5.78 0.10 -0.99
N GLU A 47 4.56 -0.38 -1.21
CA GLU A 47 4.02 -0.62 -2.55
C GLU A 47 3.90 0.69 -3.36
N TYR A 48 3.38 1.74 -2.74
CA TYR A 48 3.34 3.06 -3.38
C TYR A 48 4.74 3.59 -3.72
N SER A 49 5.70 3.44 -2.82
CA SER A 49 7.08 3.87 -3.04
C SER A 49 7.74 3.09 -4.18
N LYS A 50 7.54 1.77 -4.25
CA LYS A 50 8.02 0.93 -5.36
C LYS A 50 7.46 1.40 -6.69
N PHE A 51 6.13 1.59 -6.77
CA PHE A 51 5.49 2.12 -7.96
C PHE A 51 6.10 3.45 -8.39
N ASN A 52 6.17 4.42 -7.47
CA ASN A 52 6.65 5.76 -7.78
C ASN A 52 8.11 5.76 -8.26
N MET A 53 8.99 5.01 -7.59
CA MET A 53 10.38 4.87 -8.00
C MET A 53 10.50 4.23 -9.37
N PHE A 54 9.80 3.13 -9.59
CA PHE A 54 9.83 2.41 -10.85
C PHE A 54 9.24 3.26 -11.99
N PHE A 55 8.11 3.90 -11.73
CA PHE A 55 7.43 4.72 -12.70
C PHE A 55 8.27 5.92 -13.14
N LEU A 56 8.91 6.62 -12.19
CA LEU A 56 9.85 7.69 -12.50
C LEU A 56 11.04 7.19 -13.34
N GLN A 57 11.55 6.00 -13.04
CA GLN A 57 12.62 5.39 -13.83
C GLN A 57 12.16 5.02 -15.23
N ALA A 58 10.94 4.47 -15.37
CA ALA A 58 10.35 4.10 -16.67
C ALA A 58 10.06 5.33 -17.54
N LEU A 59 9.65 6.45 -16.94
CA LEU A 59 9.46 7.70 -17.65
C LEU A 59 10.80 8.26 -18.19
N GLY A 60 11.90 8.08 -17.46
CA GLY A 60 13.21 8.59 -17.88
C GLY A 60 13.23 10.10 -18.08
N GLU A 61 14.04 10.55 -19.04
CA GLU A 61 14.14 11.95 -19.42
C GLU A 61 13.28 12.22 -20.66
N ASN A 62 12.29 13.13 -20.55
CA ASN A 62 11.42 13.59 -21.64
C ASN A 62 10.66 12.46 -22.38
N PRO A 63 9.89 11.62 -21.70
CA PRO A 63 9.14 10.57 -22.33
C PRO A 63 7.99 11.14 -23.18
N THR A 64 7.65 10.44 -24.29
CA THR A 64 6.37 10.64 -24.96
C THR A 64 5.38 9.61 -24.44
N LEU A 65 4.20 10.04 -24.05
CA LEU A 65 3.19 9.19 -23.44
C LEU A 65 1.92 9.18 -24.27
N GLU A 66 1.16 8.09 -24.15
CA GLU A 66 -0.19 7.94 -24.69
C GLU A 66 -1.08 7.29 -23.63
N VAL A 67 -2.13 7.97 -23.21
CA VAL A 67 -3.15 7.41 -22.32
C VAL A 67 -4.17 6.68 -23.20
N ILE A 68 -4.14 5.35 -23.16
CA ILE A 68 -5.07 4.49 -23.92
C ILE A 68 -6.44 4.43 -23.22
N SER A 69 -6.41 4.30 -21.90
CA SER A 69 -7.58 4.28 -21.02
C SER A 69 -7.19 4.79 -19.64
N ASP A 70 -8.15 4.94 -18.75
CA ASP A 70 -7.90 5.41 -17.38
C ASP A 70 -6.93 4.49 -16.61
N ASP A 71 -6.80 3.25 -17.02
CA ASP A 71 -6.00 2.20 -16.38
C ASP A 71 -4.79 1.74 -17.20
N VAL A 72 -4.58 2.29 -18.43
CA VAL A 72 -3.51 1.89 -19.33
C VAL A 72 -2.80 3.09 -19.95
N ILE A 73 -1.48 3.09 -19.84
CA ILE A 73 -0.62 4.09 -20.47
C ILE A 73 0.52 3.45 -21.24
N LEU A 74 0.82 3.98 -22.44
CA LEU A 74 2.02 3.65 -23.21
C LEU A 74 3.10 4.69 -22.96
N ILE A 75 4.33 4.20 -22.85
CA ILE A 75 5.54 5.00 -22.65
C ILE A 75 6.45 4.77 -23.84
N TYR A 76 6.67 5.80 -24.62
CA TYR A 76 7.55 5.78 -25.79
C TYR A 76 8.90 6.39 -25.41
N THR A 77 9.93 5.59 -25.54
CA THR A 77 11.32 6.04 -25.45
C THR A 77 11.96 6.01 -26.83
N SER A 78 13.17 6.54 -26.98
CA SER A 78 13.91 6.52 -28.25
C SER A 78 14.20 5.10 -28.76
N THR A 79 14.16 4.10 -27.89
CA THR A 79 14.59 2.72 -28.21
C THR A 79 13.51 1.66 -28.02
N SER A 80 12.43 1.97 -27.31
CA SER A 80 11.42 0.97 -26.96
C SER A 80 10.06 1.61 -26.66
N THR A 81 9.02 0.80 -26.78
CA THR A 81 7.68 1.10 -26.27
C THR A 81 7.40 0.16 -25.11
N SER A 82 6.88 0.70 -24.02
CA SER A 82 6.45 -0.06 -22.86
C SER A 82 5.06 0.37 -22.43
N MET A 83 4.38 -0.49 -21.70
CA MET A 83 3.02 -0.29 -21.24
C MET A 83 2.97 -0.44 -19.71
N VAL A 84 2.25 0.45 -19.08
CA VAL A 84 1.84 0.30 -17.66
C VAL A 84 0.34 0.13 -17.64
N GLU A 85 -0.11 -0.95 -17.03
CA GLU A 85 -1.53 -1.32 -16.98
C GLU A 85 -1.94 -1.75 -15.56
N TYR A 86 -3.18 -1.49 -15.21
CA TYR A 86 -3.79 -2.01 -13.99
C TYR A 86 -4.53 -3.32 -14.29
N ASP A 87 -4.09 -4.38 -13.64
CA ASP A 87 -4.75 -5.69 -13.67
C ASP A 87 -5.71 -5.79 -12.47
N SER A 88 -6.98 -5.50 -12.74
CA SER A 88 -8.04 -5.52 -11.73
C SER A 88 -8.39 -6.92 -11.22
N VAL A 89 -7.98 -8.00 -11.94
CA VAL A 89 -8.21 -9.38 -11.51
C VAL A 89 -7.23 -9.76 -10.40
N ASN A 90 -5.97 -9.34 -10.56
CA ASN A 90 -4.90 -9.64 -9.61
C ASN A 90 -4.61 -8.47 -8.65
N ASN A 91 -5.31 -7.34 -8.78
CA ASN A 91 -5.07 -6.11 -8.00
C ASN A 91 -3.61 -5.65 -8.06
N THR A 92 -3.02 -5.66 -9.27
CA THR A 92 -1.61 -5.33 -9.49
C THR A 92 -1.46 -4.31 -10.61
N ILE A 93 -0.43 -3.48 -10.52
CA ILE A 93 0.03 -2.68 -11.66
C ILE A 93 1.18 -3.44 -12.31
N ARG A 94 1.09 -3.61 -13.61
CA ARG A 94 2.06 -4.33 -14.43
C ARG A 94 2.79 -3.37 -15.35
N TYR A 95 4.08 -3.63 -15.52
CA TYR A 95 4.90 -3.01 -16.55
C TYR A 95 5.26 -4.05 -17.60
N THR A 96 4.85 -3.79 -18.81
CA THR A 96 5.00 -4.71 -19.95
C THR A 96 5.89 -4.08 -21.00
N THR A 97 6.92 -4.80 -21.40
CA THR A 97 7.77 -4.51 -22.55
C THR A 97 7.55 -5.56 -23.62
N THR A 98 8.20 -5.42 -24.77
CA THR A 98 8.16 -6.43 -25.84
C THR A 98 8.66 -7.82 -25.41
N GLN A 99 9.43 -7.89 -24.31
CA GLN A 99 10.07 -9.13 -23.85
C GLN A 99 9.48 -9.69 -22.57
N ASN A 100 9.04 -8.82 -21.65
CA ASN A 100 8.63 -9.22 -20.31
C ASN A 100 7.44 -8.38 -19.80
N SER A 101 6.62 -9.01 -18.95
CA SER A 101 5.61 -8.33 -18.15
C SER A 101 5.85 -8.64 -16.67
N ILE A 102 6.09 -7.60 -15.88
CA ILE A 102 6.41 -7.73 -14.45
C ILE A 102 5.42 -6.92 -13.60
N PRO A 103 4.97 -7.44 -12.46
CA PRO A 103 4.23 -6.64 -11.49
C PRO A 103 5.16 -5.64 -10.82
N ILE A 104 4.74 -4.38 -10.75
CA ILE A 104 5.50 -3.29 -10.13
C ILE A 104 4.85 -2.75 -8.85
N CYS A 105 3.58 -3.06 -8.65
CA CYS A 105 2.84 -2.70 -7.44
C CYS A 105 1.75 -3.73 -7.19
N GLU A 106 1.56 -4.11 -5.95
CA GLU A 106 0.52 -5.03 -5.50
C GLU A 106 -0.48 -4.34 -4.57
N ASN A 107 -1.61 -5.00 -4.30
CA ASN A 107 -2.66 -4.50 -3.43
C ASN A 107 -3.29 -3.19 -3.92
N VAL A 108 -3.38 -3.02 -5.22
CA VAL A 108 -4.02 -1.87 -5.88
C VAL A 108 -5.52 -2.14 -6.00
N GLU A 109 -6.35 -1.23 -5.49
CA GLU A 109 -7.81 -1.30 -5.64
C GLU A 109 -8.31 -0.41 -6.79
N GLY A 110 -7.55 0.64 -7.10
CA GLY A 110 -7.85 1.53 -8.22
C GLY A 110 -6.62 2.27 -8.73
N LEU A 111 -6.61 2.53 -10.02
CA LEU A 111 -5.61 3.36 -10.71
C LEU A 111 -6.31 4.19 -11.78
N GLU A 112 -5.95 5.46 -11.88
CA GLU A 112 -6.44 6.35 -12.93
C GLU A 112 -5.28 7.18 -13.50
N PHE A 113 -5.09 7.09 -14.79
CA PHE A 113 -4.20 7.95 -15.57
C PHE A 113 -4.99 9.01 -16.31
N ALA A 114 -4.57 10.26 -16.25
CA ALA A 114 -5.19 11.33 -17.03
C ALA A 114 -4.15 12.31 -17.55
N ALA A 115 -4.28 12.68 -18.81
CA ALA A 115 -3.48 13.74 -19.42
C ALA A 115 -3.99 15.12 -18.96
N VAL A 116 -3.09 15.94 -18.40
CA VAL A 116 -3.43 17.30 -17.95
C VAL A 116 -2.35 18.28 -18.45
N GLY A 117 -2.61 18.93 -19.55
CA GLY A 117 -1.60 19.80 -20.20
C GLY A 117 -0.33 18.99 -20.54
N ASN A 118 0.82 19.42 -20.05
CA ASN A 118 2.11 18.73 -20.21
C ASN A 118 2.44 17.81 -19.02
N THR A 119 1.45 17.35 -18.27
CA THR A 119 1.65 16.48 -17.14
C THR A 119 0.71 15.27 -17.22
N LEU A 120 1.19 14.14 -16.74
CA LEU A 120 0.38 12.97 -16.46
C LEU A 120 -0.09 13.03 -15.01
N ARG A 121 -1.39 13.05 -14.81
CA ARG A 121 -2.00 12.88 -13.48
C ARG A 121 -2.15 11.39 -13.19
N VAL A 122 -1.69 10.96 -12.04
CA VAL A 122 -1.87 9.60 -11.54
C VAL A 122 -2.60 9.64 -10.21
N ASN A 123 -3.71 8.95 -10.15
CA ASN A 123 -4.49 8.73 -8.95
C ASN A 123 -4.52 7.23 -8.64
N MET A 124 -4.20 6.84 -7.41
CA MET A 124 -4.05 5.44 -7.01
C MET A 124 -4.73 5.19 -5.68
N GLU A 125 -5.30 4.01 -5.55
CA GLU A 125 -5.85 3.51 -4.31
C GLU A 125 -5.27 2.13 -3.99
N LEU A 126 -4.76 1.97 -2.78
CA LEU A 126 -4.16 0.73 -2.27
C LEU A 126 -5.00 0.18 -1.12
N LYS A 127 -5.11 -1.15 -1.04
CA LYS A 127 -5.88 -1.81 0.02
C LYS A 127 -5.16 -3.04 0.56
N VAL A 128 -5.05 -3.12 1.88
CA VAL A 128 -4.52 -4.29 2.59
C VAL A 128 -5.49 -4.69 3.70
N GLY A 129 -6.23 -5.77 3.49
CA GLY A 129 -7.33 -6.18 4.36
C GLY A 129 -8.47 -5.17 4.32
N GLU A 130 -8.86 -4.63 5.48
CA GLU A 130 -9.90 -3.60 5.59
C GLU A 130 -9.37 -2.16 5.51
N MET A 131 -8.04 -1.99 5.37
CA MET A 131 -7.42 -0.67 5.33
C MET A 131 -7.20 -0.24 3.90
N THR A 132 -7.64 0.99 3.59
CA THR A 132 -7.43 1.66 2.31
C THR A 132 -6.48 2.84 2.49
N TYR A 133 -5.62 3.05 1.52
CA TYR A 133 -4.70 4.18 1.45
C TYR A 133 -4.77 4.81 0.07
N SER A 134 -5.17 6.07 0.02
CA SER A 134 -5.18 6.87 -1.21
C SER A 134 -4.10 7.95 -1.08
N PRO A 135 -2.93 7.75 -1.71
CA PRO A 135 -1.87 8.77 -1.73
C PRO A 135 -2.39 10.02 -2.43
N ARG A 136 -1.70 11.14 -2.20
CA ARG A 136 -2.03 12.37 -2.93
C ARG A 136 -1.82 12.13 -4.43
N VAL A 137 -2.73 12.71 -5.23
CA VAL A 137 -2.59 12.72 -6.69
C VAL A 137 -1.23 13.28 -7.08
N VAL A 138 -0.52 12.53 -7.91
CA VAL A 138 0.83 12.91 -8.37
C VAL A 138 0.76 13.37 -9.81
N TYR A 139 1.51 14.41 -10.14
CA TYR A 139 1.65 14.92 -11.49
C TYR A 139 3.10 14.71 -11.95
N TYR A 140 3.25 13.97 -13.04
CA TYR A 140 4.54 13.71 -13.66
C TYR A 140 4.71 14.59 -14.89
N ALA A 141 5.86 15.27 -15.02
CA ALA A 141 6.20 15.99 -16.23
C ALA A 141 6.41 15.00 -17.38
N VAL A 142 5.87 15.32 -18.54
CA VAL A 142 6.02 14.53 -19.77
C VAL A 142 6.67 15.35 -20.86
N GLY A 143 7.51 14.71 -21.68
CA GLY A 143 8.18 15.36 -22.82
C GLY A 143 7.21 15.66 -23.97
N GLY A 144 6.13 14.90 -24.08
CA GLY A 144 5.08 15.07 -25.09
C GLY A 144 4.01 13.98 -25.01
N TRP A 145 2.95 14.18 -25.77
CA TRP A 145 1.88 13.21 -25.97
C TRP A 145 1.95 12.64 -27.39
N ALA A 146 1.80 11.33 -27.52
CA ALA A 146 1.58 10.71 -28.83
C ALA A 146 0.18 11.09 -29.34
N GLN A 147 0.08 11.41 -30.62
CA GLN A 147 -1.16 11.76 -31.33
C GLN A 147 -1.76 10.53 -31.99
#